data_73ac328046fd709d9dee9be911dbf192
#
_entry.id   73ac328046fd709d9dee9be911dbf192
#
_cell.length_a   1.000
_cell.length_b   1.000
_cell.length_c   1.000
_cell.angle_alpha   90.00
_cell.angle_beta   90.00
_cell.angle_gamma   90.00
#
_symmetry.space_group_name_H-M   'P 1'
#
loop_
_entity.id
_entity.type
_entity.pdbx_description
1 polymer ?
#
loop_
_entity_poly.entity_id
_entity_poly.type
_entity_poly.pdbx_seq_one_letter_code
_entity_poly.pdbx_strand_id
1 'polypeptide(L)'
;MLFRSANASRLALDVNWVQAGIIGASVLATASALDKRADKFAKDHQNNSWVTNTTRVGNALPWVGLAGAGIAAFGSSDPRQQRTGFAAVEAGVSALALATGLKYAVGRARPQDNLGTHQFNAFSRNNNNSSFPSRHSALAWAVATPFAQEHDAKWIYGVAALTNLARVGGRDHWVSDTVGGSLIGFGLGYLFWEASRNRSKNQPHVFVGPNSIHLAWQTD
;
A
#
# COMPACT_ATOMS: atom_id res chain seq x y z
N MET A 1 -25.67 7.92 -2.24
CA MET A 1 -24.58 7.33 -1.43
C MET A 1 -24.67 5.80 -1.28
N LEU A 2 -25.84 5.20 -1.36
CA LEU A 2 -26.10 3.75 -1.18
C LEU A 2 -25.67 2.86 -2.38
N PHE A 3 -25.48 3.40 -3.59
CA PHE A 3 -25.05 2.62 -4.77
C PHE A 3 -23.54 2.34 -4.84
N ARG A 4 -22.70 3.01 -4.04
CA ARG A 4 -21.25 2.80 -3.98
C ARG A 4 -20.85 1.45 -3.35
N SER A 5 -21.68 0.92 -2.44
CA SER A 5 -21.38 -0.32 -1.72
C SER A 5 -21.68 -1.59 -2.53
N ALA A 6 -22.64 -1.54 -3.43
CA ALA A 6 -23.09 -2.74 -4.16
C ALA A 6 -22.05 -3.28 -5.16
N ASN A 7 -21.30 -2.40 -5.84
CA ASN A 7 -20.29 -2.82 -6.82
C ASN A 7 -18.99 -3.29 -6.15
N ALA A 8 -18.59 -2.66 -5.05
CA ALA A 8 -17.44 -3.13 -4.27
C ALA A 8 -17.73 -4.49 -3.61
N SER A 9 -18.96 -4.70 -3.16
CA SER A 9 -19.40 -5.98 -2.60
C SER A 9 -19.44 -7.11 -3.63
N ARG A 10 -19.85 -6.84 -4.88
CA ARG A 10 -19.85 -7.85 -5.96
C ARG A 10 -18.46 -8.25 -6.39
N LEU A 11 -17.53 -7.28 -6.53
CA LEU A 11 -16.11 -7.56 -6.81
C LEU A 11 -15.46 -8.41 -5.70
N ALA A 12 -15.83 -8.12 -4.45
CA ALA A 12 -15.34 -8.88 -3.31
C ALA A 12 -15.85 -10.34 -3.28
N LEU A 13 -17.00 -10.63 -3.89
CA LEU A 13 -17.57 -11.97 -3.94
C LEU A 13 -16.98 -12.87 -5.04
N ASP A 14 -16.38 -12.29 -6.10
CA ASP A 14 -15.76 -13.06 -7.19
C ASP A 14 -14.32 -13.49 -6.86
N VAL A 15 -13.72 -12.98 -5.78
CA VAL A 15 -12.39 -13.39 -5.32
C VAL A 15 -12.52 -14.68 -4.50
N ASN A 16 -11.75 -15.70 -4.83
CA ASN A 16 -11.62 -16.88 -3.96
C ASN A 16 -10.79 -16.51 -2.71
N TRP A 17 -11.50 -16.03 -1.68
CA TRP A 17 -10.89 -15.55 -0.43
C TRP A 17 -10.10 -16.63 0.30
N VAL A 18 -10.47 -17.90 0.17
CA VAL A 18 -9.74 -19.02 0.77
C VAL A 18 -8.37 -19.16 0.11
N GLN A 19 -8.33 -19.16 -1.23
CA GLN A 19 -7.07 -19.23 -1.95
C GLN A 19 -6.20 -18.00 -1.70
N ALA A 20 -6.77 -16.81 -1.74
CA ALA A 20 -6.04 -15.58 -1.44
C ALA A 20 -5.47 -15.59 -0.03
N GLY A 21 -6.23 -16.10 0.96
CA GLY A 21 -5.79 -16.25 2.34
C GLY A 21 -4.63 -17.25 2.49
N ILE A 22 -4.72 -18.41 1.83
CA ILE A 22 -3.66 -19.43 1.86
C ILE A 22 -2.37 -18.88 1.23
N ILE A 23 -2.47 -18.25 0.06
CA ILE A 23 -1.31 -17.65 -0.61
C ILE A 23 -0.69 -16.57 0.28
N GLY A 24 -1.50 -15.65 0.81
CA GLY A 24 -1.04 -14.60 1.69
C GLY A 24 -0.35 -15.12 2.94
N ALA A 25 -0.91 -16.13 3.61
CA ALA A 25 -0.33 -16.77 4.78
C ALA A 25 1.01 -17.46 4.44
N SER A 26 1.09 -18.17 3.30
CA SER A 26 2.32 -18.82 2.86
C SER A 26 3.44 -17.83 2.56
N VAL A 27 3.11 -16.71 1.90
CA VAL A 27 4.06 -15.63 1.61
C VAL A 27 4.54 -14.98 2.90
N LEU A 28 3.65 -14.72 3.87
CA LEU A 28 4.02 -14.16 5.18
C LEU A 28 4.89 -15.12 5.99
N ALA A 29 4.58 -16.42 5.99
CA ALA A 29 5.39 -17.44 6.67
C ALA A 29 6.81 -17.50 6.08
N THR A 30 6.94 -17.49 4.75
CA THR A 30 8.23 -17.44 4.07
C THR A 30 9.01 -16.17 4.41
N ALA A 31 8.34 -15.02 4.40
CA ALA A 31 8.95 -13.73 4.75
C ALA A 31 9.44 -13.71 6.20
N SER A 32 8.67 -14.32 7.14
CA SER A 32 9.05 -14.37 8.56
C SER A 32 10.32 -15.21 8.81
N ALA A 33 10.57 -16.22 7.97
CA ALA A 33 11.81 -17.00 8.04
C ALA A 33 13.06 -16.16 7.70
N LEU A 34 12.89 -15.05 6.97
CA LEU A 34 13.97 -14.14 6.61
C LEU A 34 14.21 -13.03 7.65
N ASP A 35 13.28 -12.80 8.58
CA ASP A 35 13.29 -11.67 9.51
C ASP A 35 14.62 -11.54 10.26
N LYS A 36 15.08 -12.61 10.89
CA LYS A 36 16.33 -12.60 11.68
C LYS A 36 17.57 -12.35 10.83
N ARG A 37 17.62 -12.96 9.63
CA ARG A 37 18.79 -12.81 8.73
C ARG A 37 18.87 -11.39 8.18
N ALA A 38 17.73 -10.85 7.77
CA ALA A 38 17.65 -9.49 7.24
C ALA A 38 17.95 -8.44 8.31
N ASP A 39 17.46 -8.62 9.55
CA ASP A 39 17.78 -7.72 10.65
C ASP A 39 19.26 -7.74 11.01
N LYS A 40 19.88 -8.92 11.07
CA LYS A 40 21.32 -9.04 11.29
C LYS A 40 22.11 -8.28 10.20
N PHE A 41 21.77 -8.52 8.92
CA PHE A 41 22.41 -7.81 7.81
C PHE A 41 22.23 -6.30 7.93
N ALA A 42 21.02 -5.83 8.20
CA ALA A 42 20.72 -4.41 8.35
C ALA A 42 21.51 -3.79 9.52
N LYS A 43 21.59 -4.51 10.64
CA LYS A 43 22.35 -4.08 11.82
C LYS A 43 23.84 -3.95 11.54
N ASP A 44 24.41 -4.93 10.83
CA ASP A 44 25.85 -4.96 10.50
C ASP A 44 26.23 -3.83 9.50
N HIS A 45 25.25 -3.33 8.71
CA HIS A 45 25.47 -2.33 7.66
C HIS A 45 24.81 -0.97 7.93
N GLN A 46 24.16 -0.77 9.08
CA GLN A 46 23.35 0.42 9.37
C GLN A 46 24.11 1.77 9.25
N ASN A 47 25.43 1.75 9.45
CA ASN A 47 26.27 2.93 9.37
C ASN A 47 26.79 3.23 7.94
N ASN A 48 26.50 2.35 6.99
CA ASN A 48 26.94 2.55 5.61
C ASN A 48 26.06 3.63 4.94
N SER A 49 26.71 4.56 4.23
CA SER A 49 26.04 5.67 3.56
C SER A 49 24.98 5.22 2.55
N TRP A 50 25.20 4.10 1.86
CA TRP A 50 24.23 3.56 0.93
C TRP A 50 22.94 3.09 1.64
N VAL A 51 23.04 2.47 2.83
CA VAL A 51 21.87 2.08 3.64
C VAL A 51 21.10 3.31 4.08
N THR A 52 21.80 4.30 4.62
CA THR A 52 21.19 5.56 5.08
C THR A 52 20.49 6.29 3.95
N ASN A 53 21.11 6.40 2.77
CA ASN A 53 20.53 7.07 1.62
C ASN A 53 19.31 6.30 1.07
N THR A 54 19.40 4.98 0.93
CA THR A 54 18.27 4.13 0.50
C THR A 54 17.11 4.25 1.48
N THR A 55 17.38 4.26 2.79
CA THR A 55 16.35 4.43 3.82
C THR A 55 15.68 5.79 3.69
N ARG A 56 16.43 6.87 3.50
CA ARG A 56 15.87 8.22 3.32
C ARG A 56 14.97 8.31 2.09
N VAL A 57 15.46 7.84 0.94
CA VAL A 57 14.70 7.85 -0.32
C VAL A 57 13.45 6.98 -0.20
N GLY A 58 13.59 5.73 0.25
CA GLY A 58 12.47 4.80 0.33
C GLY A 58 11.40 5.21 1.35
N ASN A 59 11.75 5.99 2.39
CA ASN A 59 10.78 6.56 3.32
C ASN A 59 9.96 7.71 2.70
N ALA A 60 10.54 8.44 1.75
CA ALA A 60 9.85 9.54 1.06
C ALA A 60 8.94 9.05 -0.07
N LEU A 61 9.32 7.95 -0.76
CA LEU A 61 8.64 7.45 -1.96
C LEU A 61 7.12 7.28 -1.81
N PRO A 62 6.56 6.68 -0.73
CA PRO A 62 5.13 6.50 -0.60
C PRO A 62 4.35 7.81 -0.57
N TRP A 63 4.93 8.84 0.08
CA TRP A 63 4.32 10.15 0.21
C TRP A 63 4.40 10.95 -1.08
N VAL A 64 5.54 10.86 -1.78
CA VAL A 64 5.70 11.43 -3.13
C VAL A 64 4.72 10.77 -4.09
N GLY A 65 4.57 9.44 -4.01
CA GLY A 65 3.60 8.70 -4.80
C GLY A 65 2.16 9.15 -4.51
N LEU A 66 1.79 9.31 -3.24
CA LEU A 66 0.46 9.79 -2.85
C LEU A 66 0.20 11.22 -3.34
N ALA A 67 1.19 12.12 -3.23
CA ALA A 67 1.10 13.47 -3.76
C ALA A 67 0.94 13.46 -5.29
N GLY A 68 1.72 12.64 -6.00
CA GLY A 68 1.58 12.44 -7.45
C GLY A 68 0.21 11.90 -7.85
N ALA A 69 -0.35 10.96 -7.08
CA ALA A 69 -1.71 10.47 -7.28
C ALA A 69 -2.75 11.57 -7.08
N GLY A 70 -2.57 12.44 -6.09
CA GLY A 70 -3.42 13.63 -5.89
C GLY A 70 -3.34 14.60 -7.07
N ILE A 71 -2.14 14.87 -7.59
CA ILE A 71 -1.95 15.71 -8.78
C ILE A 71 -2.64 15.05 -9.99
N ALA A 72 -2.51 13.76 -10.20
CA ALA A 72 -3.21 13.06 -11.27
C ALA A 72 -4.74 13.13 -11.11
N ALA A 73 -5.24 13.00 -9.88
CA ALA A 73 -6.68 13.03 -9.57
C ALA A 73 -7.33 14.40 -9.82
N PHE A 74 -6.65 15.48 -9.44
CA PHE A 74 -7.25 16.83 -9.42
C PHE A 74 -6.67 17.77 -10.47
N GLY A 75 -5.47 17.53 -10.97
CA GLY A 75 -4.75 18.42 -11.89
C GLY A 75 -4.67 17.93 -13.33
N SER A 76 -4.95 16.65 -13.62
CA SER A 76 -4.91 16.14 -14.98
C SER A 76 -6.16 16.53 -15.76
N SER A 77 -6.00 16.82 -17.06
CA SER A 77 -7.11 16.98 -18.01
C SER A 77 -7.50 15.64 -18.68
N ASP A 78 -6.70 14.59 -18.51
CA ASP A 78 -7.00 13.26 -19.03
C ASP A 78 -7.90 12.49 -18.04
N PRO A 79 -9.13 12.12 -18.46
CA PRO A 79 -10.09 11.38 -17.62
C PRO A 79 -9.54 10.05 -17.09
N ARG A 80 -8.70 9.40 -17.88
CA ARG A 80 -8.06 8.13 -17.49
C ARG A 80 -7.10 8.35 -16.33
N GLN A 81 -6.27 9.38 -16.41
CA GLN A 81 -5.32 9.75 -15.36
C GLN A 81 -6.06 10.20 -14.09
N GLN A 82 -7.11 11.01 -14.22
CA GLN A 82 -7.91 11.44 -13.07
C GLN A 82 -8.50 10.24 -12.33
N ARG A 83 -9.16 9.33 -13.04
CA ARG A 83 -9.75 8.13 -12.47
C ARG A 83 -8.71 7.27 -11.74
N THR A 84 -7.55 7.05 -12.37
CA THR A 84 -6.45 6.30 -11.79
C THR A 84 -5.90 6.98 -10.55
N GLY A 85 -5.74 8.30 -10.58
CA GLY A 85 -5.33 9.11 -9.44
C GLY A 85 -6.29 9.01 -8.26
N PHE A 86 -7.61 9.13 -8.50
CA PHE A 86 -8.61 8.94 -7.45
C PHE A 86 -8.56 7.54 -6.85
N ALA A 87 -8.48 6.49 -7.67
CA ALA A 87 -8.35 5.12 -7.20
C ALA A 87 -7.10 4.93 -6.31
N ALA A 88 -5.98 5.53 -6.70
CA ALA A 88 -4.73 5.46 -5.94
C ALA A 88 -4.81 6.23 -4.60
N VAL A 89 -5.43 7.39 -4.57
CA VAL A 89 -5.65 8.15 -3.32
C VAL A 89 -6.59 7.40 -2.38
N GLU A 90 -7.74 6.92 -2.89
CA GLU A 90 -8.71 6.14 -2.09
C GLU A 90 -8.05 4.86 -1.52
N ALA A 91 -7.27 4.14 -2.33
CA ALA A 91 -6.52 2.96 -1.91
C ALA A 91 -5.46 3.30 -0.84
N GLY A 92 -4.69 4.37 -1.06
CA GLY A 92 -3.64 4.81 -0.16
C GLY A 92 -4.18 5.19 1.23
N VAL A 93 -5.23 6.00 1.27
CA VAL A 93 -5.89 6.39 2.53
C VAL A 93 -6.46 5.17 3.25
N SER A 94 -7.13 4.28 2.51
CA SER A 94 -7.69 3.04 3.07
C SER A 94 -6.60 2.12 3.62
N ALA A 95 -5.47 1.98 2.91
CA ALA A 95 -4.33 1.19 3.35
C ALA A 95 -3.68 1.75 4.62
N LEU A 96 -3.55 3.07 4.72
CA LEU A 96 -3.05 3.74 5.94
C LEU A 96 -3.97 3.49 7.14
N ALA A 97 -5.28 3.63 6.95
CA ALA A 97 -6.28 3.41 8.00
C ALA A 97 -6.27 1.96 8.49
N LEU A 98 -6.32 0.99 7.56
CA LEU A 98 -6.31 -0.44 7.88
C LEU A 98 -4.99 -0.85 8.56
N ALA A 99 -3.85 -0.45 7.99
CA ALA A 99 -2.55 -0.76 8.58
C ALA A 99 -2.38 -0.14 9.97
N THR A 100 -2.94 1.06 10.22
CA THR A 100 -2.90 1.69 11.54
C THR A 100 -3.75 0.93 12.56
N GLY A 101 -4.96 0.48 12.19
CA GLY A 101 -5.80 -0.36 13.05
C GLY A 101 -5.13 -1.70 13.38
N LEU A 102 -4.55 -2.36 12.37
CA LEU A 102 -3.84 -3.63 12.56
C LEU A 102 -2.57 -3.48 13.43
N LYS A 103 -1.84 -2.37 13.33
CA LYS A 103 -0.69 -2.11 14.22
C LYS A 103 -1.10 -2.13 15.68
N TYR A 104 -2.20 -1.47 16.00
CA TYR A 104 -2.74 -1.46 17.35
C TYR A 104 -3.21 -2.85 17.80
N ALA A 105 -3.92 -3.57 16.92
CA ALA A 105 -4.45 -4.90 17.23
C ALA A 105 -3.34 -5.95 17.42
N VAL A 106 -2.25 -5.88 16.63
CA VAL A 106 -1.16 -6.87 16.66
C VAL A 106 -0.09 -6.52 17.68
N GLY A 107 0.32 -5.27 17.77
CA GLY A 107 1.29 -4.81 18.75
C GLY A 107 2.68 -5.43 18.64
N ARG A 108 3.23 -5.64 17.44
CA ARG A 108 4.54 -6.27 17.24
C ARG A 108 5.68 -5.30 17.54
N ALA A 109 6.72 -5.78 18.28
CA ALA A 109 7.95 -5.01 18.53
C ALA A 109 8.80 -4.84 17.26
N ARG A 110 9.54 -3.73 17.16
CA ARG A 110 10.41 -3.42 16.02
C ARG A 110 11.78 -4.09 16.11
N PRO A 111 12.47 -4.33 14.97
CA PRO A 111 13.84 -4.84 14.97
C PRO A 111 14.81 -4.02 15.81
N GLN A 112 14.71 -2.67 15.74
CA GLN A 112 15.59 -1.75 16.49
C GLN A 112 15.49 -1.89 18.01
N ASP A 113 14.38 -2.41 18.53
CA ASP A 113 14.19 -2.61 19.98
C ASP A 113 14.95 -3.85 20.50
N ASN A 114 15.49 -4.69 19.61
CA ASN A 114 16.27 -5.91 19.90
C ASN A 114 15.55 -6.93 20.81
N LEU A 115 14.21 -6.93 20.82
CA LEU A 115 13.38 -7.83 21.63
C LEU A 115 13.08 -9.17 20.93
N GLY A 116 13.56 -9.35 19.69
CA GLY A 116 13.32 -10.53 18.87
C GLY A 116 12.09 -10.44 17.98
N THR A 117 11.93 -11.43 17.09
CA THR A 117 10.95 -11.41 16.00
C THR A 117 9.52 -11.73 16.44
N HIS A 118 9.34 -12.34 17.60
CA HIS A 118 8.05 -12.86 18.09
C HIS A 118 7.54 -12.15 19.35
N GLN A 119 7.98 -10.91 19.57
CA GLN A 119 7.48 -10.12 20.68
C GLN A 119 6.24 -9.34 20.24
N PHE A 120 5.11 -9.66 20.83
CA PHE A 120 3.81 -9.05 20.56
C PHE A 120 3.18 -8.54 21.84
N ASN A 121 2.59 -7.36 21.80
CA ASN A 121 1.81 -6.74 22.85
C ASN A 121 0.56 -6.09 22.21
N ALA A 122 -0.46 -6.92 21.98
CA ALA A 122 -1.70 -6.53 21.34
C ALA A 122 -2.37 -5.38 22.10
N PHE A 123 -2.99 -4.46 21.36
CA PHE A 123 -3.69 -3.29 21.88
C PHE A 123 -2.81 -2.31 22.68
N SER A 124 -1.49 -2.41 22.52
CA SER A 124 -0.53 -1.50 23.16
C SER A 124 -0.60 -0.11 22.52
N ARG A 125 -0.57 0.93 23.38
CA ARG A 125 -0.42 2.32 22.95
C ARG A 125 1.06 2.74 22.82
N ASN A 126 1.99 1.84 23.12
CA ASN A 126 3.42 2.12 22.98
C ASN A 126 3.82 2.03 21.50
N ASN A 127 4.42 3.10 20.98
CA ASN A 127 4.87 3.18 19.58
C ASN A 127 5.92 2.11 19.21
N ASN A 128 6.68 1.59 20.17
CA ASN A 128 7.64 0.50 19.96
C ASN A 128 6.94 -0.79 19.54
N ASN A 129 5.69 -0.99 19.96
CA ASN A 129 4.86 -2.13 19.59
C ASN A 129 4.01 -1.85 18.34
N SER A 130 4.57 -1.19 17.35
CA SER A 130 3.86 -0.79 16.13
C SER A 130 4.57 -1.24 14.86
N SER A 131 5.20 -2.43 14.87
CA SER A 131 5.93 -2.93 13.71
C SER A 131 4.99 -3.47 12.63
N PHE A 132 4.13 -4.44 12.92
CA PHE A 132 3.28 -5.10 11.93
C PHE A 132 1.89 -4.46 11.80
N PRO A 133 1.40 -4.30 10.57
CA PRO A 133 2.10 -4.29 9.28
C PRO A 133 2.78 -2.95 9.00
N SER A 134 3.68 -2.89 8.01
CA SER A 134 4.34 -1.65 7.61
C SER A 134 3.38 -0.69 6.89
N ARG A 135 3.10 0.49 7.47
CA ARG A 135 2.26 1.53 6.84
C ARG A 135 2.88 2.11 5.57
N HIS A 136 4.21 2.31 5.56
CA HIS A 136 4.90 2.82 4.38
C HIS A 136 4.80 1.83 3.21
N SER A 137 4.99 0.54 3.47
CA SER A 137 4.81 -0.50 2.46
C SER A 137 3.36 -0.58 1.99
N ALA A 138 2.39 -0.53 2.90
CA ALA A 138 0.98 -0.52 2.55
C ALA A 138 0.61 0.67 1.65
N LEU A 139 1.06 1.88 2.00
CA LEU A 139 0.84 3.07 1.19
C LEU A 139 1.52 2.98 -0.18
N ALA A 140 2.81 2.58 -0.22
CA ALA A 140 3.56 2.48 -1.47
C ALA A 140 2.87 1.56 -2.48
N TRP A 141 2.48 0.36 -2.03
CA TRP A 141 1.83 -0.62 -2.90
C TRP A 141 0.39 -0.24 -3.26
N ALA A 142 -0.35 0.38 -2.34
CA ALA A 142 -1.72 0.85 -2.60
C ALA A 142 -1.75 1.94 -3.68
N VAL A 143 -0.82 2.89 -3.62
CA VAL A 143 -0.73 3.97 -4.61
C VAL A 143 -0.14 3.46 -5.94
N ALA A 144 0.85 2.57 -5.90
CA ALA A 144 1.50 2.03 -7.08
C ALA A 144 0.56 1.17 -7.95
N THR A 145 -0.31 0.38 -7.30
CA THR A 145 -1.10 -0.65 -8.00
C THR A 145 -2.07 -0.09 -9.05
N PRO A 146 -2.88 0.95 -8.80
CA PRO A 146 -3.75 1.52 -9.81
C PRO A 146 -2.99 1.97 -11.08
N PHE A 147 -1.85 2.64 -10.91
CA PHE A 147 -1.03 3.09 -12.05
C PHE A 147 -0.37 1.91 -12.77
N ALA A 148 0.15 0.94 -12.03
CA ALA A 148 0.79 -0.24 -12.62
C ALA A 148 -0.21 -1.06 -13.45
N GLN A 149 -1.44 -1.22 -12.97
CA GLN A 149 -2.49 -1.96 -13.65
C GLN A 149 -3.08 -1.18 -14.83
N GLU A 150 -3.33 0.12 -14.67
CA GLU A 150 -3.96 0.94 -15.70
C GLU A 150 -3.05 1.12 -16.93
N HIS A 151 -1.73 1.19 -16.72
CA HIS A 151 -0.75 1.47 -17.79
C HIS A 151 0.11 0.25 -18.16
N ASP A 152 -0.21 -0.95 -17.63
CA ASP A 152 0.63 -2.18 -17.75
C ASP A 152 2.11 -1.92 -17.38
N ALA A 153 2.34 -1.03 -16.41
CA ALA A 153 3.66 -0.55 -16.00
C ALA A 153 4.16 -1.30 -14.77
N LYS A 154 4.39 -2.62 -14.87
CA LYS A 154 4.76 -3.49 -13.74
C LYS A 154 6.06 -3.08 -13.04
N TRP A 155 6.94 -2.32 -13.71
CA TRP A 155 8.16 -1.77 -13.10
C TRP A 155 7.88 -0.85 -11.90
N ILE A 156 6.69 -0.23 -11.83
CA ILE A 156 6.26 0.60 -10.70
C ILE A 156 6.28 -0.19 -9.38
N TYR A 157 6.02 -1.49 -9.42
CA TYR A 157 6.15 -2.36 -8.24
C TYR A 157 7.60 -2.46 -7.74
N GLY A 158 8.59 -2.34 -8.65
CA GLY A 158 9.99 -2.22 -8.26
C GLY A 158 10.26 -0.97 -7.42
N VAL A 159 9.65 0.16 -7.79
CA VAL A 159 9.73 1.39 -7.00
C VAL A 159 9.06 1.23 -5.63
N ALA A 160 7.88 0.60 -5.58
CA ALA A 160 7.22 0.31 -4.29
C ALA A 160 8.08 -0.62 -3.40
N ALA A 161 8.76 -1.60 -3.99
CA ALA A 161 9.67 -2.51 -3.29
C ALA A 161 10.89 -1.81 -2.68
N LEU A 162 11.37 -0.69 -3.23
CA LEU A 162 12.42 0.13 -2.62
C LEU A 162 11.99 0.64 -1.23
N THR A 163 10.71 0.93 -1.05
CA THR A 163 10.18 1.28 0.28
C THR A 163 10.34 0.12 1.26
N ASN A 164 10.06 -1.13 0.82
CA ASN A 164 10.25 -2.30 1.69
C ASN A 164 11.71 -2.45 2.12
N LEU A 165 12.64 -2.33 1.16
CA LEU A 165 14.08 -2.40 1.44
C LEU A 165 14.51 -1.30 2.42
N ALA A 166 14.01 -0.07 2.23
CA ALA A 166 14.29 1.05 3.14
C ALA A 166 13.80 0.77 4.56
N ARG A 167 12.60 0.20 4.71
CA ARG A 167 12.03 -0.08 6.04
C ARG A 167 12.77 -1.18 6.77
N VAL A 168 13.26 -2.19 6.04
CA VAL A 168 14.10 -3.27 6.60
C VAL A 168 15.51 -2.76 6.89
N GLY A 169 16.13 -2.04 5.95
CA GLY A 169 17.46 -1.47 6.11
C GLY A 169 17.59 -0.49 7.29
N GLY A 170 16.54 0.33 7.51
CA GLY A 170 16.43 1.22 8.66
C GLY A 170 16.09 0.53 9.98
N ARG A 171 15.89 -0.79 9.99
CA ARG A 171 15.47 -1.60 11.14
C ARG A 171 14.16 -1.14 11.79
N ASP A 172 13.33 -0.43 11.04
CA ASP A 172 11.99 0.01 11.46
C ASP A 172 10.97 -1.12 11.42
N HIS A 173 11.18 -2.08 10.51
CA HIS A 173 10.26 -3.18 10.22
C HIS A 173 11.00 -4.47 9.90
N TRP A 174 10.39 -5.58 10.25
CA TRP A 174 10.76 -6.91 9.80
C TRP A 174 10.39 -7.10 8.32
N VAL A 175 11.02 -8.06 7.63
CA VAL A 175 10.65 -8.41 6.24
C VAL A 175 9.17 -8.77 6.16
N SER A 176 8.68 -9.60 7.07
CA SER A 176 7.27 -10.01 7.13
C SER A 176 6.31 -8.84 7.36
N ASP A 177 6.71 -7.78 8.09
CA ASP A 177 5.89 -6.58 8.25
C ASP A 177 5.73 -5.81 6.94
N THR A 178 6.82 -5.72 6.16
CA THR A 178 6.78 -5.04 4.85
C THR A 178 5.99 -5.83 3.83
N VAL A 179 6.12 -7.15 3.83
CA VAL A 179 5.34 -8.06 2.98
C VAL A 179 3.86 -7.98 3.34
N GLY A 180 3.51 -8.03 4.64
CA GLY A 180 2.13 -7.87 5.09
C GLY A 180 1.52 -6.53 4.67
N GLY A 181 2.29 -5.44 4.81
CA GLY A 181 1.90 -4.13 4.30
C GLY A 181 1.69 -4.12 2.79
N SER A 182 2.61 -4.74 2.03
CA SER A 182 2.53 -4.82 0.57
C SER A 182 1.29 -5.59 0.09
N LEU A 183 0.96 -6.70 0.73
CA LEU A 183 -0.26 -7.47 0.41
C LEU A 183 -1.53 -6.66 0.64
N ILE A 184 -1.61 -5.94 1.77
CA ILE A 184 -2.73 -5.02 2.06
C ILE A 184 -2.80 -3.92 1.00
N GLY A 185 -1.66 -3.28 0.71
CA GLY A 185 -1.61 -2.20 -0.25
C GLY A 185 -1.97 -2.64 -1.66
N PHE A 186 -1.40 -3.75 -2.13
CA PHE A 186 -1.70 -4.32 -3.44
C PHE A 186 -3.19 -4.69 -3.55
N GLY A 187 -3.74 -5.39 -2.54
CA GLY A 187 -5.14 -5.81 -2.56
C GLY A 187 -6.10 -4.63 -2.62
N LEU A 188 -5.90 -3.61 -1.78
CA LEU A 188 -6.72 -2.39 -1.81
C LEU A 188 -6.51 -1.61 -3.11
N GLY A 189 -5.27 -1.46 -3.58
CA GLY A 189 -4.97 -0.80 -4.85
C GLY A 189 -5.68 -1.46 -6.03
N TYR A 190 -5.66 -2.78 -6.09
CA TYR A 190 -6.34 -3.55 -7.13
C TYR A 190 -7.87 -3.40 -7.04
N LEU A 191 -8.44 -3.51 -5.84
CA LEU A 191 -9.88 -3.35 -5.63
C LEU A 191 -10.39 -1.96 -6.03
N PHE A 192 -9.69 -0.89 -5.65
CA PHE A 192 -10.09 0.46 -6.02
C PHE A 192 -9.90 0.74 -7.52
N TRP A 193 -8.83 0.22 -8.12
CA TRP A 193 -8.62 0.32 -9.57
C TRP A 193 -9.74 -0.38 -10.34
N GLU A 194 -10.04 -1.63 -10.00
CA GLU A 194 -11.11 -2.40 -10.67
C GLU A 194 -12.49 -1.75 -10.46
N ALA A 195 -12.78 -1.30 -9.22
CA ALA A 195 -14.01 -0.57 -8.94
C ALA A 195 -14.13 0.73 -9.75
N SER A 196 -13.01 1.43 -9.97
CA SER A 196 -13.00 2.66 -10.77
C SER A 196 -13.29 2.40 -12.24
N ARG A 197 -12.80 1.31 -12.81
CA ARG A 197 -13.08 0.89 -14.20
C ARG A 197 -14.54 0.51 -14.39
N ASN A 198 -15.11 -0.22 -13.46
CA ASN A 198 -16.50 -0.64 -13.54
C ASN A 198 -17.48 0.52 -13.38
N ARG A 199 -17.12 1.55 -12.60
CA ARG A 199 -17.90 2.79 -12.53
C ARG A 199 -17.91 3.54 -13.87
N SER A 200 -16.79 3.50 -14.62
CA SER A 200 -16.67 4.14 -15.92
C SER A 200 -17.65 3.66 -16.98
N LYS A 201 -18.12 2.41 -16.86
CA LYS A 201 -19.04 1.81 -17.83
C LYS A 201 -20.50 2.21 -17.62
N ASN A 202 -20.91 2.69 -16.46
CA ASN A 202 -22.32 2.82 -16.08
C ASN A 202 -22.74 4.15 -15.44
N GLN A 203 -21.86 5.15 -15.30
CA GLN A 203 -22.19 6.40 -14.61
C GLN A 203 -21.55 7.63 -15.26
N PRO A 204 -22.23 8.81 -15.20
CA PRO A 204 -21.60 10.05 -15.61
C PRO A 204 -20.34 10.30 -14.79
N HIS A 205 -19.25 10.63 -15.47
CA HIS A 205 -17.99 11.02 -14.87
C HIS A 205 -18.06 12.49 -14.49
N VAL A 206 -17.86 12.79 -13.22
CA VAL A 206 -17.67 14.16 -12.75
C VAL A 206 -16.17 14.42 -12.72
N PHE A 207 -15.71 15.32 -13.58
CA PHE A 207 -14.32 15.80 -13.57
C PHE A 207 -14.29 17.18 -12.94
N VAL A 208 -13.45 17.35 -11.93
CA VAL A 208 -13.24 18.65 -11.29
C VAL A 208 -11.90 19.19 -11.80
N GLY A 209 -11.95 20.19 -12.68
CA GLY A 209 -10.76 20.96 -13.07
C GLY A 209 -10.52 22.12 -12.11
N PRO A 210 -9.38 22.82 -12.20
CA PRO A 210 -9.06 23.95 -11.33
C PRO A 210 -10.12 25.05 -11.31
N ASN A 211 -10.86 25.22 -12.42
CA ASN A 211 -11.90 26.26 -12.58
C ASN A 211 -13.19 25.72 -13.22
N SER A 212 -13.39 24.39 -13.28
CA SER A 212 -14.56 23.83 -13.98
C SER A 212 -14.95 22.46 -13.44
N ILE A 213 -16.24 22.15 -13.52
CA ILE A 213 -16.79 20.82 -13.27
C ILE A 213 -17.34 20.30 -14.60
N HIS A 214 -16.81 19.18 -15.07
CA HIS A 214 -17.27 18.53 -16.28
C HIS A 214 -18.04 17.25 -15.93
N LEU A 215 -19.18 17.06 -16.60
CA LEU A 215 -19.95 15.83 -16.58
C LEU A 215 -19.78 15.16 -17.95
N ALA A 216 -19.21 13.96 -17.97
CA ALA A 216 -19.09 13.17 -19.19
C ALA A 216 -19.84 11.84 -19.04
N TRP A 217 -20.62 11.47 -20.06
CA TRP A 217 -21.23 10.16 -20.20
C TRP A 217 -20.46 9.36 -21.23
N GLN A 218 -20.12 8.12 -20.93
CA GLN A 218 -19.64 7.21 -21.94
C GLN A 218 -20.88 6.61 -22.63
N THR A 219 -21.12 7.03 -23.87
CA THR A 219 -22.09 6.35 -24.76
C THR A 219 -21.33 5.26 -25.50
N ASP A 220 -21.83 4.01 -25.42
CA ASP A 220 -21.32 2.89 -26.21
C ASP A 220 -21.43 3.18 -27.71
#